data_89d44344e5002636809ef96dd94cc2b8
#
_entry.id   89d44344e5002636809ef96dd94cc2b8
#
_cell.length_a   1.000
_cell.length_b   1.000
_cell.length_c   1.000
_cell.angle_alpha   90.00
_cell.angle_beta   90.00
_cell.angle_gamma   90.00
#
_symmetry.space_group_name_H-M   'P 1'
#
loop_
_entity.id
_entity.type
_entity.pdbx_description
1 polymer ?
#
loop_
_entity_poly.entity_id
_entity_poly.type
_entity_poly.pdbx_seq_one_letter_code
_entity_poly.pdbx_strand_id
1 'polypeptide(L)'
;MKNILIAIRSIFKKGRHNVMKIVSLGIGLAVGLVLIAKVYFEQSYDDFYPDRDRVYQVWAKYQQNGGELKDYPQTSGGIAPTMQQQIPEIETVTRYTSFGDWTFTMTDTKMKYSGRCIIADSCFFDILPRPMLIGNAKEVLSTPMYVLISSRIAKNIGGDVIGKNFTVDSSPGRTMTIGGVFEEVPENSHSRYDVIVSMASASRFMWEGSPTNMLGNDRYISYVKLHKGVNPLALEEQVHTFVNSYFPPEEQQKTGFNIGFSFHELDGLHKELPQVKRMTWILSLLAFALIFTAVMNYILIVISSIVNRSKEVAVHKCYGASENNIHGMMFGEALVHIVLSLILALLLILAFRGTVEELLATSLDSLLLSNGSLVLLGICILVFFVSGFMPGSLYARIPVASAFRNYRENKRIWKKALLLVQFVATGFLVTMLVFVARQYTFMVNDRPGYAYENLAYCGLAGVDSTSRAKILDEVMRLPGVVAATTVYQLPFEHASGNNILLPGETQELFNIADLYWVGNGYLDMMEIPVIQGRSXXXXHGKCDQFKRGDGRPPFRGENEIGSGLDG
;
A
#
# COMPACT_ATOMS: atom_id res chain seq x y z
N MET A 1 4.72 -34.98 -29.84
CA MET A 1 5.69 -35.70 -28.97
C MET A 1 7.08 -35.82 -29.59
N LYS A 2 7.26 -36.25 -30.86
CA LYS A 2 8.59 -36.37 -31.52
C LYS A 2 9.42 -35.08 -31.43
N ASN A 3 8.83 -33.92 -31.72
CA ASN A 3 9.55 -32.63 -31.71
C ASN A 3 10.07 -32.25 -30.32
N ILE A 4 9.32 -32.57 -29.25
CA ILE A 4 9.73 -32.30 -27.87
C ILE A 4 10.91 -33.18 -27.47
N LEU A 5 10.87 -34.48 -27.81
CA LEU A 5 11.99 -35.39 -27.54
C LEU A 5 13.28 -34.94 -28.24
N ILE A 6 13.15 -34.47 -29.50
CA ILE A 6 14.27 -33.94 -30.27
C ILE A 6 14.81 -32.66 -29.58
N ALA A 7 13.89 -31.79 -29.12
CA ALA A 7 14.26 -30.55 -28.41
C ALA A 7 15.02 -30.85 -27.10
N ILE A 8 14.53 -31.80 -26.29
CA ILE A 8 15.18 -32.20 -25.04
C ILE A 8 16.61 -32.71 -25.33
N ARG A 9 16.78 -33.61 -26.32
CA ARG A 9 18.07 -34.13 -26.72
C ARG A 9 19.01 -33.01 -27.24
N SER A 10 18.43 -31.95 -27.83
CA SER A 10 19.21 -30.85 -28.37
C SER A 10 19.80 -29.93 -27.30
N ILE A 11 19.28 -29.96 -26.06
CA ILE A 11 19.76 -29.10 -24.95
C ILE A 11 21.25 -29.30 -24.69
N PHE A 12 21.70 -30.57 -24.73
CA PHE A 12 23.06 -30.94 -24.40
C PHE A 12 24.04 -30.83 -25.59
N LYS A 13 23.54 -30.42 -26.79
CA LYS A 13 24.43 -30.28 -27.97
C LYS A 13 25.28 -29.01 -27.85
N LYS A 14 26.61 -29.17 -27.97
CA LYS A 14 27.59 -28.06 -27.99
C LYS A 14 27.30 -27.12 -29.18
N GLY A 15 27.54 -25.83 -28.98
CA GLY A 15 27.37 -24.79 -30.00
C GLY A 15 25.95 -24.23 -30.19
N ARG A 16 24.97 -24.68 -29.38
CA ARG A 16 23.58 -24.17 -29.44
C ARG A 16 23.31 -23.07 -28.43
N HIS A 17 24.23 -22.81 -27.50
CA HIS A 17 24.10 -21.76 -26.45
C HIS A 17 22.83 -21.87 -25.64
N ASN A 18 22.34 -23.11 -25.38
CA ASN A 18 21.02 -23.32 -24.75
C ASN A 18 20.99 -22.82 -23.30
N VAL A 19 22.09 -23.00 -22.54
CA VAL A 19 22.18 -22.48 -21.17
C VAL A 19 21.98 -20.95 -21.18
N MET A 20 22.64 -20.26 -22.12
CA MET A 20 22.54 -18.80 -22.23
C MET A 20 21.11 -18.34 -22.56
N LYS A 21 20.42 -19.09 -23.44
CA LYS A 21 19.00 -18.84 -23.79
C LYS A 21 18.11 -18.97 -22.55
N ILE A 22 18.29 -20.08 -21.78
CA ILE A 22 17.48 -20.41 -20.60
C ILE A 22 17.75 -19.39 -19.47
N VAL A 23 19.02 -19.09 -19.21
CA VAL A 23 19.39 -18.16 -18.12
C VAL A 23 18.90 -16.75 -18.43
N SER A 24 19.17 -16.25 -19.64
CA SER A 24 18.77 -14.90 -20.04
C SER A 24 17.24 -14.72 -19.99
N LEU A 25 16.49 -15.71 -20.49
CA LEU A 25 15.03 -15.66 -20.48
C LEU A 25 14.49 -15.87 -19.05
N GLY A 26 15.10 -16.78 -18.28
CA GLY A 26 14.67 -17.08 -16.91
C GLY A 26 14.80 -15.89 -15.95
N ILE A 27 15.92 -15.16 -16.02
CA ILE A 27 16.12 -13.96 -15.19
C ILE A 27 15.09 -12.88 -15.57
N GLY A 28 14.92 -12.65 -16.88
CA GLY A 28 13.95 -11.64 -17.35
C GLY A 28 12.51 -12.00 -16.96
N LEU A 29 12.16 -13.28 -17.05
CA LEU A 29 10.82 -13.75 -16.63
C LEU A 29 10.65 -13.65 -15.11
N ALA A 30 11.69 -14.00 -14.32
CA ALA A 30 11.60 -13.91 -12.85
C ALA A 30 11.22 -12.50 -12.41
N VAL A 31 11.99 -11.51 -12.83
CA VAL A 31 11.75 -10.12 -12.43
C VAL A 31 10.47 -9.57 -13.09
N GLY A 32 10.31 -9.79 -14.40
CA GLY A 32 9.17 -9.26 -15.14
C GLY A 32 7.83 -9.78 -14.63
N LEU A 33 7.73 -11.07 -14.33
CA LEU A 33 6.48 -11.66 -13.82
C LEU A 33 6.14 -11.16 -12.40
N VAL A 34 7.15 -10.97 -11.55
CA VAL A 34 6.94 -10.40 -10.20
C VAL A 34 6.42 -8.96 -10.30
N LEU A 35 7.00 -8.15 -11.19
CA LEU A 35 6.53 -6.77 -11.39
C LEU A 35 5.09 -6.71 -11.91
N ILE A 36 4.75 -7.60 -12.86
CA ILE A 36 3.38 -7.69 -13.38
C ILE A 36 2.41 -8.16 -12.29
N ALA A 37 2.84 -9.13 -11.48
CA ALA A 37 2.05 -9.61 -10.34
C ALA A 37 1.75 -8.45 -9.37
N LYS A 38 2.76 -7.61 -9.08
CA LYS A 38 2.58 -6.42 -8.21
C LYS A 38 1.62 -5.41 -8.86
N VAL A 39 1.77 -5.14 -10.16
CA VAL A 39 0.84 -4.25 -10.89
C VAL A 39 -0.60 -4.78 -10.79
N TYR A 40 -0.79 -6.08 -11.02
CA TYR A 40 -2.12 -6.69 -10.89
C TYR A 40 -2.65 -6.57 -9.46
N PHE A 41 -1.80 -6.87 -8.47
CA PHE A 41 -2.16 -6.77 -7.05
C PHE A 41 -2.66 -5.36 -6.71
N GLU A 42 -1.94 -4.31 -7.16
CA GLU A 42 -2.34 -2.90 -6.92
C GLU A 42 -3.66 -2.54 -7.62
N GLN A 43 -3.94 -3.17 -8.76
CA GLN A 43 -5.18 -2.93 -9.51
C GLN A 43 -6.35 -3.79 -9.00
N SER A 44 -6.10 -4.77 -8.14
CA SER A 44 -7.11 -5.69 -7.61
C SER A 44 -7.56 -5.33 -6.19
N TYR A 45 -7.20 -4.13 -5.70
CA TYR A 45 -7.64 -3.68 -4.37
C TYR A 45 -9.16 -3.69 -4.30
N ASP A 46 -9.67 -4.31 -3.23
CA ASP A 46 -11.10 -4.38 -2.87
C ASP A 46 -12.00 -5.08 -3.90
N ASP A 47 -11.42 -5.72 -4.91
CA ASP A 47 -12.17 -6.45 -5.96
C ASP A 47 -13.03 -7.60 -5.40
N PHE A 48 -12.72 -8.07 -4.20
CA PHE A 48 -13.42 -9.18 -3.56
C PHE A 48 -14.76 -8.78 -2.93
N TYR A 49 -15.08 -7.48 -2.83
CA TYR A 49 -16.38 -7.02 -2.31
C TYR A 49 -17.44 -7.12 -3.42
N PRO A 50 -18.57 -7.84 -3.17
CA PRO A 50 -19.54 -8.10 -4.24
C PRO A 50 -20.32 -6.89 -4.73
N ASP A 51 -20.57 -5.90 -3.89
CA ASP A 51 -21.38 -4.70 -4.22
C ASP A 51 -20.50 -3.44 -4.34
N ARG A 52 -19.20 -3.59 -4.66
CA ARG A 52 -18.24 -2.47 -4.67
C ARG A 52 -18.64 -1.31 -5.60
N ASP A 53 -19.40 -1.62 -6.64
CA ASP A 53 -19.88 -0.65 -7.64
C ASP A 53 -20.96 0.30 -7.14
N ARG A 54 -21.52 0.03 -5.95
CA ARG A 54 -22.54 0.88 -5.34
C ARG A 54 -22.25 1.23 -3.87
N VAL A 55 -21.01 0.95 -3.44
CA VAL A 55 -20.49 1.35 -2.13
C VAL A 55 -19.55 2.54 -2.32
N TYR A 56 -19.77 3.59 -1.55
CA TYR A 56 -19.00 4.84 -1.64
C TYR A 56 -18.50 5.22 -0.25
N GLN A 57 -17.26 5.66 -0.17
CA GLN A 57 -16.74 6.33 1.02
C GLN A 57 -17.17 7.80 0.99
N VAL A 58 -17.64 8.29 2.11
CA VAL A 58 -18.04 9.71 2.26
C VAL A 58 -16.80 10.49 2.70
N TRP A 59 -16.40 11.48 1.90
CA TRP A 59 -15.30 12.39 2.24
C TRP A 59 -15.88 13.75 2.62
N ALA A 60 -15.35 14.34 3.69
CA ALA A 60 -15.70 15.72 4.07
C ALA A 60 -14.90 16.70 3.20
N LYS A 61 -15.56 17.78 2.80
CA LYS A 61 -14.95 18.89 2.06
C LYS A 61 -14.98 20.14 2.92
N TYR A 62 -13.83 20.77 3.08
CA TYR A 62 -13.69 21.98 3.88
C TYR A 62 -13.04 23.09 3.07
N GLN A 63 -13.59 24.30 3.19
CA GLN A 63 -13.04 25.51 2.62
C GLN A 63 -13.10 26.61 3.68
N GLN A 64 -12.01 27.29 3.92
CA GLN A 64 -11.93 28.35 4.93
C GLN A 64 -11.57 29.67 4.28
N ASN A 65 -12.36 30.70 4.56
CA ASN A 65 -12.13 32.09 4.13
C ASN A 65 -11.87 32.24 2.62
N GLY A 66 -12.59 31.43 1.80
CA GLY A 66 -12.43 31.46 0.35
C GLY A 66 -11.14 30.85 -0.17
N GLY A 67 -10.40 30.15 0.69
CA GLY A 67 -9.18 29.44 0.33
C GLY A 67 -9.45 28.19 -0.52
N GLU A 68 -8.44 27.32 -0.62
CA GLU A 68 -8.57 26.07 -1.37
C GLU A 68 -9.56 25.11 -0.72
N LEU A 69 -10.41 24.49 -1.53
CA LEU A 69 -11.30 23.42 -1.09
C LEU A 69 -10.47 22.14 -0.86
N LYS A 70 -10.50 21.63 0.35
CA LYS A 70 -9.72 20.43 0.74
C LYS A 70 -10.66 19.25 1.00
N ASP A 71 -10.29 18.10 0.47
CA ASP A 71 -11.00 16.83 0.66
C ASP A 71 -10.31 16.01 1.75
N TYR A 72 -11.10 15.48 2.68
CA TYR A 72 -10.63 14.64 3.78
C TYR A 72 -11.38 13.30 3.76
N PRO A 73 -10.68 12.16 3.79
CA PRO A 73 -11.33 10.84 3.72
C PRO A 73 -11.96 10.41 5.05
N GLN A 74 -12.33 11.35 5.88
CA GLN A 74 -12.93 11.11 7.20
C GLN A 74 -14.09 12.09 7.41
N THR A 75 -15.01 11.69 8.28
CA THR A 75 -16.17 12.51 8.66
C THR A 75 -16.34 12.53 10.17
N SER A 76 -17.16 13.45 10.64
CA SER A 76 -17.68 13.42 12.01
C SER A 76 -18.66 12.25 12.16
N GLY A 77 -18.80 11.74 13.40
CA GLY A 77 -19.51 10.49 13.65
C GLY A 77 -20.98 10.48 13.29
N GLY A 78 -21.68 11.62 13.41
CA GLY A 78 -23.12 11.74 13.11
C GLY A 78 -23.48 11.78 11.64
N ILE A 79 -22.51 12.07 10.76
CA ILE A 79 -22.78 12.41 9.35
C ILE A 79 -23.46 11.26 8.60
N ALA A 80 -22.83 10.07 8.51
CA ALA A 80 -23.37 8.98 7.69
C ALA A 80 -24.74 8.47 8.20
N PRO A 81 -24.94 8.24 9.50
CA PRO A 81 -26.28 7.85 9.98
C PRO A 81 -27.37 8.88 9.70
N THR A 82 -27.02 10.18 9.76
CA THR A 82 -28.00 11.24 9.49
C THR A 82 -28.28 11.35 7.99
N MET A 83 -27.25 11.16 7.13
CA MET A 83 -27.43 11.07 5.68
C MET A 83 -28.43 9.97 5.32
N GLN A 84 -28.32 8.78 5.93
CA GLN A 84 -29.25 7.68 5.66
C GLN A 84 -30.69 8.04 5.98
N GLN A 85 -30.91 8.85 7.03
CA GLN A 85 -32.26 9.25 7.41
C GLN A 85 -32.87 10.29 6.45
N GLN A 86 -32.04 11.07 5.76
CA GLN A 86 -32.51 12.21 4.94
C GLN A 86 -32.41 11.96 3.44
N ILE A 87 -31.59 11.01 3.00
CA ILE A 87 -31.36 10.75 1.57
C ILE A 87 -31.90 9.32 1.27
N PRO A 88 -33.11 9.23 0.69
CA PRO A 88 -33.76 7.92 0.46
C PRO A 88 -33.02 6.98 -0.47
N GLU A 89 -32.12 7.50 -1.30
CA GLU A 89 -31.31 6.72 -2.24
C GLU A 89 -30.23 5.89 -1.53
N ILE A 90 -29.94 6.20 -0.26
CA ILE A 90 -28.96 5.46 0.55
C ILE A 90 -29.66 4.25 1.18
N GLU A 91 -29.29 3.07 0.73
CA GLU A 91 -29.81 1.77 1.22
C GLU A 91 -29.38 1.53 2.67
N THR A 92 -28.08 1.67 2.94
CA THR A 92 -27.51 1.46 4.28
C THR A 92 -26.19 2.22 4.41
N VAL A 93 -25.79 2.50 5.65
CA VAL A 93 -24.53 3.16 5.97
C VAL A 93 -23.76 2.36 7.02
N THR A 94 -22.45 2.53 7.04
CA THR A 94 -21.62 2.08 8.14
C THR A 94 -20.45 3.04 8.32
N ARG A 95 -19.88 2.98 9.49
CA ARG A 95 -18.66 3.76 9.78
C ARG A 95 -17.79 2.97 10.76
N TYR A 96 -16.51 3.27 10.69
CA TYR A 96 -15.57 2.78 11.68
C TYR A 96 -14.53 3.84 12.00
N THR A 97 -13.88 3.69 13.13
CA THR A 97 -12.70 4.49 13.49
C THR A 97 -11.56 3.54 13.84
N SER A 98 -10.35 3.88 13.38
CA SER A 98 -9.15 3.08 13.66
C SER A 98 -8.49 3.51 14.97
N PHE A 99 -8.00 2.54 15.70
CA PHE A 99 -7.20 2.75 16.90
C PHE A 99 -5.76 2.26 16.72
N GLY A 100 -5.39 1.91 15.48
CA GLY A 100 -4.06 1.41 15.17
C GLY A 100 -3.84 -0.01 15.68
N ASP A 101 -2.60 -0.33 15.98
CA ASP A 101 -2.22 -1.65 16.46
C ASP A 101 -2.39 -1.72 17.98
N TRP A 102 -3.29 -2.60 18.43
CA TRP A 102 -3.49 -2.87 19.86
C TRP A 102 -2.70 -4.10 20.28
N THR A 103 -2.05 -4.00 21.44
CA THR A 103 -1.56 -5.16 22.19
C THR A 103 -2.62 -5.49 23.23
N PHE A 104 -3.06 -6.73 23.23
CA PHE A 104 -4.07 -7.20 24.16
C PHE A 104 -3.59 -8.45 24.89
N THR A 105 -3.96 -8.53 26.18
CA THR A 105 -3.54 -9.59 27.10
C THR A 105 -4.75 -10.46 27.45
N MET A 106 -4.67 -11.75 27.13
CA MET A 106 -5.72 -12.71 27.48
C MET A 106 -5.83 -12.84 29.00
N THR A 107 -7.05 -12.83 29.51
CA THR A 107 -7.31 -12.86 30.97
C THR A 107 -6.91 -14.20 31.58
N ASP A 108 -7.11 -15.30 30.85
CA ASP A 108 -6.86 -16.68 31.29
C ASP A 108 -5.37 -17.06 31.24
N THR A 109 -4.75 -16.90 30.07
CA THR A 109 -3.39 -17.36 29.78
C THR A 109 -2.30 -16.33 30.06
N LYS A 110 -2.68 -15.06 30.20
CA LYS A 110 -1.76 -13.90 30.31
C LYS A 110 -0.87 -13.72 29.07
N MET A 111 -1.16 -14.43 27.99
CA MET A 111 -0.43 -14.31 26.73
C MET A 111 -0.83 -13.00 26.04
N LYS A 112 0.15 -12.38 25.39
CA LYS A 112 -0.04 -11.12 24.66
C LYS A 112 -0.12 -11.38 23.16
N TYR A 113 -1.02 -10.68 22.50
CA TYR A 113 -1.21 -10.72 21.04
C TYR A 113 -1.34 -9.29 20.55
N SER A 114 -0.99 -9.06 19.28
CA SER A 114 -1.15 -7.74 18.65
C SER A 114 -1.94 -7.86 17.37
N GLY A 115 -2.77 -6.86 17.12
CA GLY A 115 -3.57 -6.79 15.90
C GLY A 115 -4.13 -5.39 15.69
N ARG A 116 -4.38 -5.07 14.44
CA ARG A 116 -4.98 -3.78 14.05
C ARG A 116 -6.43 -3.74 14.49
N CYS A 117 -6.76 -2.71 15.27
CA CYS A 117 -8.08 -2.59 15.90
C CYS A 117 -8.90 -1.46 15.30
N ILE A 118 -10.18 -1.76 15.03
CA ILE A 118 -11.18 -0.74 14.66
C ILE A 118 -12.39 -0.86 15.58
N ILE A 119 -13.12 0.23 15.74
CA ILE A 119 -14.47 0.25 16.36
C ILE A 119 -15.44 0.51 15.22
N ALA A 120 -16.44 -0.38 15.03
CA ALA A 120 -17.33 -0.32 13.87
C ALA A 120 -18.81 -0.56 14.24
N ASP A 121 -19.71 -0.07 13.40
CA ASP A 121 -21.16 -0.25 13.53
C ASP A 121 -21.56 -1.72 13.34
N SER A 122 -22.73 -2.10 13.87
CA SER A 122 -23.25 -3.47 13.78
C SER A 122 -23.55 -3.92 12.35
N CYS A 123 -23.80 -2.97 11.44
CA CYS A 123 -24.04 -3.22 10.01
C CYS A 123 -22.75 -3.19 9.16
N PHE A 124 -21.57 -3.19 9.78
CA PHE A 124 -20.28 -3.07 9.09
C PHE A 124 -20.12 -4.14 7.97
N PHE A 125 -20.48 -5.40 8.27
CA PHE A 125 -20.37 -6.49 7.30
C PHE A 125 -21.56 -6.53 6.29
N ASP A 126 -22.58 -5.69 6.44
CA ASP A 126 -23.62 -5.51 5.41
C ASP A 126 -23.08 -4.70 4.21
N ILE A 127 -22.05 -3.88 4.44
CA ILE A 127 -21.41 -3.03 3.41
C ILE A 127 -20.05 -3.59 2.97
N LEU A 128 -19.20 -3.98 3.94
CA LEU A 128 -17.86 -4.52 3.68
C LEU A 128 -17.82 -6.00 4.16
N PRO A 129 -18.52 -6.90 3.48
CA PRO A 129 -18.74 -8.26 3.97
C PRO A 129 -17.46 -9.09 4.06
N ARG A 130 -17.31 -9.80 5.18
CA ARG A 130 -16.34 -10.88 5.33
C ARG A 130 -17.06 -12.13 5.83
N PRO A 131 -16.69 -13.31 5.34
CA PRO A 131 -17.32 -14.55 5.82
C PRO A 131 -17.10 -14.72 7.32
N MET A 132 -18.16 -14.99 8.04
CA MET A 132 -18.08 -15.36 9.46
C MET A 132 -17.78 -16.86 9.55
N LEU A 133 -16.74 -17.20 10.29
CA LEU A 133 -16.36 -18.58 10.58
C LEU A 133 -17.08 -19.09 11.83
N ILE A 134 -17.24 -18.22 12.83
CA ILE A 134 -17.95 -18.54 14.09
C ILE A 134 -18.69 -17.28 14.54
N GLY A 135 -19.95 -17.44 14.93
CA GLY A 135 -20.77 -16.34 15.47
C GLY A 135 -21.51 -15.54 14.43
N ASN A 136 -22.20 -14.49 14.86
CA ASN A 136 -23.00 -13.58 14.03
C ASN A 136 -22.48 -12.16 14.22
N ALA A 137 -21.99 -11.56 13.14
CA ALA A 137 -21.35 -10.24 13.20
C ALA A 137 -22.28 -9.15 13.76
N LYS A 138 -23.52 -9.12 13.30
CA LYS A 138 -24.50 -8.10 13.68
C LYS A 138 -24.83 -8.18 15.18
N GLU A 139 -25.01 -9.39 15.69
CA GLU A 139 -25.28 -9.64 17.11
C GLU A 139 -24.12 -9.21 17.99
N VAL A 140 -22.90 -9.64 17.60
CA VAL A 140 -21.67 -9.33 18.36
C VAL A 140 -21.43 -7.81 18.38
N LEU A 141 -21.52 -7.16 17.20
CA LEU A 141 -21.24 -5.72 17.08
C LEU A 141 -22.38 -4.83 17.62
N SER A 142 -23.55 -5.41 17.98
CA SER A 142 -24.60 -4.69 18.70
C SER A 142 -24.43 -4.75 20.21
N THR A 143 -23.56 -5.64 20.70
CA THR A 143 -23.38 -5.88 22.14
C THR A 143 -22.16 -5.11 22.66
N PRO A 144 -22.33 -4.24 23.67
CA PRO A 144 -21.18 -3.51 24.23
C PRO A 144 -20.11 -4.44 24.80
N MET A 145 -18.83 -4.06 24.57
CA MET A 145 -17.64 -4.78 25.02
C MET A 145 -17.45 -6.18 24.41
N TYR A 146 -18.21 -6.48 23.34
CA TYR A 146 -17.96 -7.67 22.53
C TYR A 146 -17.13 -7.31 21.29
N VAL A 147 -16.34 -8.29 20.82
CA VAL A 147 -15.46 -8.10 19.68
C VAL A 147 -15.53 -9.27 18.70
N LEU A 148 -15.25 -8.98 17.44
CA LEU A 148 -14.91 -9.96 16.41
C LEU A 148 -13.39 -9.97 16.25
N ILE A 149 -12.82 -11.17 16.06
CA ILE A 149 -11.38 -11.31 15.77
C ILE A 149 -11.18 -12.04 14.43
N SER A 150 -10.08 -11.73 13.75
CA SER A 150 -9.72 -12.41 12.49
C SER A 150 -9.30 -13.85 12.75
N SER A 151 -9.44 -14.70 11.72
CA SER A 151 -9.00 -16.10 11.75
C SER A 151 -7.49 -16.20 12.07
N ARG A 152 -6.69 -15.20 11.66
CA ARG A 152 -5.27 -15.12 11.99
C ARG A 152 -5.05 -15.00 13.50
N ILE A 153 -5.76 -14.09 14.16
CA ILE A 153 -5.67 -13.90 15.62
C ILE A 153 -6.20 -15.16 16.34
N ALA A 154 -7.33 -15.71 15.87
CA ALA A 154 -7.92 -16.90 16.47
C ALA A 154 -6.94 -18.10 16.43
N LYS A 155 -6.25 -18.29 15.29
CA LYS A 155 -5.22 -19.35 15.16
C LYS A 155 -4.06 -19.14 16.16
N ASN A 156 -3.62 -17.91 16.32
CA ASN A 156 -2.51 -17.59 17.23
C ASN A 156 -2.89 -17.87 18.70
N ILE A 157 -4.13 -17.54 19.09
CA ILE A 157 -4.64 -17.82 20.45
C ILE A 157 -4.78 -19.33 20.68
N GLY A 158 -5.32 -20.04 19.69
CA GLY A 158 -5.51 -21.49 19.73
C GLY A 158 -6.71 -21.94 20.56
N GLY A 159 -7.19 -23.14 20.27
CA GLY A 159 -8.33 -23.73 20.98
C GLY A 159 -9.64 -22.99 20.71
N ASP A 160 -10.62 -23.19 21.61
CA ASP A 160 -11.90 -22.48 21.51
C ASP A 160 -11.69 -21.05 22.05
N VAL A 161 -11.93 -20.07 21.17
CA VAL A 161 -11.72 -18.65 21.48
C VAL A 161 -13.00 -17.92 21.92
N ILE A 162 -14.18 -18.48 21.62
CA ILE A 162 -15.46 -17.81 21.91
C ILE A 162 -15.70 -17.73 23.42
N GLY A 163 -16.13 -16.55 23.88
CA GLY A 163 -16.38 -16.28 25.28
C GLY A 163 -15.12 -15.96 26.10
N LYS A 164 -13.93 -16.12 25.52
CA LYS A 164 -12.69 -15.73 26.21
C LYS A 164 -12.61 -14.22 26.36
N ASN A 165 -11.98 -13.79 27.44
CA ASN A 165 -11.83 -12.39 27.81
C ASN A 165 -10.39 -11.91 27.66
N PHE A 166 -10.25 -10.66 27.28
CA PHE A 166 -8.94 -10.00 27.23
C PHE A 166 -9.06 -8.52 27.62
N THR A 167 -7.92 -7.94 27.96
CA THR A 167 -7.80 -6.50 28.22
C THR A 167 -6.80 -5.89 27.23
N VAL A 168 -7.02 -4.64 26.84
CA VAL A 168 -6.07 -3.91 25.99
C VAL A 168 -5.03 -3.24 26.90
N ASP A 169 -3.76 -3.39 26.58
CA ASP A 169 -2.66 -2.88 27.41
C ASP A 169 -2.75 -1.36 27.64
N SER A 170 -3.22 -0.60 26.63
CA SER A 170 -3.43 0.85 26.75
C SER A 170 -4.66 1.22 27.59
N SER A 171 -5.53 0.25 27.95
CA SER A 171 -6.75 0.48 28.73
C SER A 171 -7.01 -0.72 29.65
N PRO A 172 -6.16 -0.96 30.64
CA PRO A 172 -6.14 -2.21 31.41
C PRO A 172 -7.38 -2.48 32.26
N GLY A 173 -8.21 -1.48 32.51
CA GLY A 173 -9.47 -1.66 33.23
C GLY A 173 -10.65 -2.08 32.38
N ARG A 174 -10.47 -2.29 31.07
CA ARG A 174 -11.56 -2.57 30.14
C ARG A 174 -11.44 -3.98 29.60
N THR A 175 -12.28 -4.88 30.11
CA THR A 175 -12.34 -6.27 29.67
C THR A 175 -13.31 -6.41 28.50
N MET A 176 -12.87 -7.08 27.45
CA MET A 176 -13.67 -7.36 26.25
C MET A 176 -13.81 -8.87 26.04
N THR A 177 -14.91 -9.29 25.45
CA THR A 177 -15.25 -10.70 25.23
C THR A 177 -15.24 -11.00 23.72
N ILE A 178 -14.58 -12.09 23.33
CA ILE A 178 -14.57 -12.56 21.94
C ILE A 178 -15.94 -13.20 21.65
N GLY A 179 -16.71 -12.59 20.77
CA GLY A 179 -18.05 -13.06 20.37
C GLY A 179 -18.11 -13.76 19.03
N GLY A 180 -17.06 -13.63 18.19
CA GLY A 180 -17.06 -14.27 16.87
C GLY A 180 -15.70 -14.19 16.18
N VAL A 181 -15.58 -15.01 15.12
CA VAL A 181 -14.37 -15.11 14.30
C VAL A 181 -14.76 -14.91 12.84
N PHE A 182 -14.09 -13.98 12.16
CA PHE A 182 -14.28 -13.72 10.73
C PHE A 182 -13.03 -14.14 9.94
N GLU A 183 -13.23 -14.40 8.64
CA GLU A 183 -12.14 -14.73 7.72
C GLU A 183 -11.23 -13.51 7.56
N GLU A 184 -9.92 -13.72 7.66
CA GLU A 184 -8.91 -12.66 7.55
C GLU A 184 -9.13 -11.78 6.31
N VAL A 185 -8.91 -10.47 6.47
CA VAL A 185 -9.03 -9.50 5.38
C VAL A 185 -7.85 -9.71 4.41
N PRO A 186 -8.10 -9.81 3.10
CA PRO A 186 -7.01 -9.95 2.12
C PRO A 186 -6.02 -8.79 2.15
N GLU A 187 -4.78 -9.05 1.77
CA GLU A 187 -3.73 -8.04 1.74
C GLU A 187 -4.05 -6.89 0.78
N ASN A 188 -4.82 -7.16 -0.29
CA ASN A 188 -5.26 -6.16 -1.27
C ASN A 188 -6.57 -5.48 -0.84
N SER A 189 -6.63 -5.05 0.42
CA SER A 189 -7.72 -4.23 0.93
C SER A 189 -7.19 -2.89 1.44
N HIS A 190 -7.88 -1.80 1.11
CA HIS A 190 -7.57 -0.46 1.61
C HIS A 190 -7.81 -0.35 3.12
N SER A 191 -8.67 -1.23 3.68
CA SER A 191 -9.01 -1.25 5.10
C SER A 191 -8.65 -2.61 5.71
N ARG A 192 -7.56 -2.66 6.45
CA ARG A 192 -7.05 -3.89 7.08
C ARG A 192 -7.26 -3.81 8.59
N TYR A 193 -7.87 -4.85 9.16
CA TYR A 193 -8.18 -4.94 10.58
C TYR A 193 -8.15 -6.40 11.03
N ASP A 194 -7.83 -6.60 12.30
CA ASP A 194 -7.77 -7.93 12.95
C ASP A 194 -8.78 -8.06 14.06
N VAL A 195 -9.11 -6.94 14.70
CA VAL A 195 -10.06 -6.89 15.84
C VAL A 195 -11.08 -5.80 15.54
N ILE A 196 -12.36 -6.16 15.61
CA ILE A 196 -13.47 -5.20 15.47
C ILE A 196 -14.21 -5.14 16.79
N VAL A 197 -14.16 -3.98 17.42
CA VAL A 197 -14.90 -3.70 18.65
C VAL A 197 -16.27 -3.11 18.26
N SER A 198 -17.31 -3.49 18.97
CA SER A 198 -18.65 -2.94 18.79
C SER A 198 -18.68 -1.41 18.98
N MET A 199 -19.32 -0.67 18.06
CA MET A 199 -19.57 0.77 18.18
C MET A 199 -20.37 1.12 19.46
N ALA A 200 -21.17 0.19 19.97
CA ALA A 200 -21.89 0.36 21.25
C ALA A 200 -20.93 0.54 22.43
N SER A 201 -19.64 0.22 22.26
CA SER A 201 -18.59 0.43 23.27
C SER A 201 -17.86 1.76 23.13
N ALA A 202 -18.16 2.55 22.10
CA ALA A 202 -17.36 3.73 21.74
C ALA A 202 -17.11 4.69 22.91
N SER A 203 -18.15 4.95 23.72
CA SER A 203 -18.06 5.83 24.91
C SER A 203 -17.07 5.35 25.98
N ARG A 204 -16.65 4.08 25.90
CA ARG A 204 -15.61 3.53 26.80
C ARG A 204 -14.19 3.90 26.35
N PHE A 205 -14.03 4.23 25.07
CA PHE A 205 -12.71 4.45 24.45
C PHE A 205 -12.50 5.88 23.96
N MET A 206 -13.58 6.62 23.81
CA MET A 206 -13.54 7.99 23.31
C MET A 206 -14.65 8.82 23.98
N TRP A 207 -14.65 10.09 23.74
CA TRP A 207 -15.67 11.04 24.20
C TRP A 207 -17.07 10.53 23.83
N GLU A 208 -18.01 10.60 24.76
CA GLU A 208 -19.36 10.03 24.64
C GLU A 208 -20.13 10.59 23.42
N GLY A 209 -19.95 11.87 23.09
CA GLY A 209 -20.59 12.51 21.93
C GLY A 209 -19.97 12.17 20.59
N SER A 210 -18.80 11.53 20.58
CA SER A 210 -18.05 11.27 19.36
C SER A 210 -18.87 10.55 18.26
N PRO A 211 -19.64 9.48 18.57
CA PRO A 211 -20.40 8.79 17.52
C PRO A 211 -21.58 9.57 16.94
N THR A 212 -22.02 10.64 17.60
CA THR A 212 -23.21 11.41 17.17
C THR A 212 -22.88 12.85 16.77
N ASN A 213 -21.62 13.25 16.92
CA ASN A 213 -21.18 14.61 16.60
C ASN A 213 -21.32 14.89 15.11
N MET A 214 -21.80 16.09 14.76
CA MET A 214 -22.01 16.50 13.36
C MET A 214 -20.84 17.34 12.82
N LEU A 215 -20.01 17.93 13.68
CA LEU A 215 -18.91 18.80 13.25
C LEU A 215 -17.71 18.65 14.20
N GLY A 216 -16.54 18.49 13.63
CA GLY A 216 -15.30 18.27 14.37
C GLY A 216 -15.14 16.83 14.83
N ASN A 217 -13.97 16.50 15.32
CA ASN A 217 -13.61 15.12 15.71
C ASN A 217 -13.77 14.16 14.51
N ASP A 218 -13.25 14.58 13.35
CA ASP A 218 -13.37 13.86 12.08
C ASP A 218 -12.42 12.69 12.05
N ARG A 219 -12.84 11.58 12.64
CA ARG A 219 -12.04 10.36 12.75
C ARG A 219 -12.72 9.13 12.15
N TYR A 220 -13.96 9.29 11.69
CA TYR A 220 -14.74 8.17 11.19
C TYR A 220 -14.55 8.02 9.68
N ILE A 221 -14.23 6.82 9.27
CA ILE A 221 -14.29 6.41 7.88
C ILE A 221 -15.70 5.90 7.66
N SER A 222 -16.46 6.61 6.85
CA SER A 222 -17.90 6.41 6.67
C SER A 222 -18.19 5.89 5.25
N TYR A 223 -19.04 4.88 5.15
CA TYR A 223 -19.45 4.30 3.85
C TYR A 223 -20.96 4.36 3.73
N VAL A 224 -21.40 4.65 2.52
CA VAL A 224 -22.80 4.56 2.11
C VAL A 224 -22.91 3.51 1.00
N LYS A 225 -23.98 2.73 1.05
CA LYS A 225 -24.35 1.81 -0.02
C LYS A 225 -25.62 2.34 -0.66
N LEU A 226 -25.57 2.59 -1.95
CA LEU A 226 -26.71 3.15 -2.68
C LEU A 226 -27.62 2.04 -3.19
N HIS A 227 -28.93 2.34 -3.34
CA HIS A 227 -29.87 1.43 -4.00
C HIS A 227 -29.42 1.17 -5.44
N LYS A 228 -29.80 0.01 -5.99
CA LYS A 228 -29.38 -0.39 -7.35
C LYS A 228 -29.86 0.62 -8.39
N GLY A 229 -28.95 1.02 -9.26
CA GLY A 229 -29.22 1.94 -10.36
C GLY A 229 -29.18 3.42 -10.01
N VAL A 230 -28.87 3.78 -8.77
CA VAL A 230 -28.70 5.18 -8.37
C VAL A 230 -27.32 5.68 -8.84
N ASN A 231 -27.31 6.86 -9.46
CA ASN A 231 -26.07 7.54 -9.87
C ASN A 231 -25.67 8.50 -8.74
N PRO A 232 -24.47 8.37 -8.15
CA PRO A 232 -24.06 9.24 -7.04
C PRO A 232 -24.02 10.74 -7.42
N LEU A 233 -23.78 11.06 -8.69
CA LEU A 233 -23.79 12.46 -9.16
C LEU A 233 -25.19 13.10 -9.05
N ALA A 234 -26.24 12.28 -9.08
CA ALA A 234 -27.61 12.78 -8.93
C ALA A 234 -27.95 13.15 -7.47
N LEU A 235 -27.10 12.78 -6.52
CA LEU A 235 -27.29 13.08 -5.10
C LEU A 235 -26.74 14.45 -4.68
N GLU A 236 -26.08 15.16 -5.58
CA GLU A 236 -25.42 16.45 -5.26
C GLU A 236 -26.40 17.45 -4.62
N GLU A 237 -27.61 17.58 -5.18
CA GLU A 237 -28.65 18.47 -4.66
C GLU A 237 -29.12 18.04 -3.27
N GLN A 238 -29.29 16.73 -3.06
CA GLN A 238 -29.73 16.19 -1.76
C GLN A 238 -28.64 16.37 -0.70
N VAL A 239 -27.38 16.16 -1.07
CA VAL A 239 -26.23 16.40 -0.18
C VAL A 239 -26.14 17.88 0.17
N HIS A 240 -26.37 18.78 -0.80
CA HIS A 240 -26.39 20.22 -0.57
C HIS A 240 -27.52 20.59 0.40
N THR A 241 -28.70 20.01 0.22
CA THR A 241 -29.87 20.21 1.11
C THR A 241 -29.55 19.70 2.53
N PHE A 242 -28.95 18.52 2.62
CA PHE A 242 -28.49 17.93 3.89
C PHE A 242 -27.50 18.88 4.59
N VAL A 243 -26.50 19.38 3.87
CA VAL A 243 -25.49 20.30 4.41
C VAL A 243 -26.19 21.54 4.97
N ASN A 244 -27.06 22.17 4.19
CA ASN A 244 -27.74 23.41 4.59
C ASN A 244 -28.66 23.22 5.81
N SER A 245 -29.19 22.01 6.02
CA SER A 245 -30.06 21.73 7.17
C SER A 245 -29.29 21.65 8.50
N TYR A 246 -28.00 21.25 8.47
CA TYR A 246 -27.15 21.12 9.66
C TYR A 246 -26.10 22.24 9.78
N PHE A 247 -25.73 22.85 8.66
CA PHE A 247 -24.72 23.90 8.57
C PHE A 247 -25.30 25.03 7.71
N PRO A 248 -26.21 25.86 8.28
CA PRO A 248 -26.91 26.89 7.49
C PRO A 248 -25.93 27.83 6.79
N PRO A 249 -26.25 28.26 5.54
CA PRO A 249 -25.39 29.17 4.78
C PRO A 249 -25.01 30.45 5.51
N GLU A 250 -25.93 30.97 6.34
CA GLU A 250 -25.67 32.16 7.15
C GLU A 250 -24.51 31.94 8.15
N GLU A 251 -24.47 30.77 8.77
CA GLU A 251 -23.40 30.40 9.70
C GLU A 251 -22.09 30.14 8.96
N GLN A 252 -22.17 29.48 7.80
CA GLN A 252 -21.00 29.25 6.95
C GLN A 252 -20.36 30.58 6.51
N GLN A 253 -21.19 31.55 6.08
CA GLN A 253 -20.72 32.88 5.71
C GLN A 253 -20.12 33.64 6.90
N LYS A 254 -20.79 33.57 8.06
CA LYS A 254 -20.35 34.28 9.28
C LYS A 254 -19.02 33.76 9.80
N THR A 255 -18.80 32.45 9.72
CA THR A 255 -17.57 31.81 10.19
C THR A 255 -16.47 31.77 9.11
N GLY A 256 -16.84 32.01 7.85
CA GLY A 256 -15.93 31.82 6.71
C GLY A 256 -15.58 30.38 6.44
N PHE A 257 -16.32 29.43 7.05
CA PHE A 257 -16.04 27.99 6.98
C PHE A 257 -17.15 27.28 6.21
N ASN A 258 -16.84 26.84 5.00
CA ASN A 258 -17.77 26.08 4.16
C ASN A 258 -17.51 24.59 4.31
N ILE A 259 -18.59 23.82 4.44
CA ILE A 259 -18.52 22.36 4.55
C ILE A 259 -19.32 21.71 3.42
N GLY A 260 -18.88 20.58 2.96
CA GLY A 260 -19.56 19.75 1.97
C GLY A 260 -19.16 18.30 2.10
N PHE A 261 -19.75 17.46 1.27
CA PHE A 261 -19.40 16.02 1.24
C PHE A 261 -19.35 15.54 -0.20
N SER A 262 -18.50 14.53 -0.44
CA SER A 262 -18.40 13.86 -1.74
C SER A 262 -18.40 12.36 -1.53
N PHE A 263 -18.83 11.63 -2.57
CA PHE A 263 -18.88 10.17 -2.58
C PHE A 263 -17.76 9.65 -3.48
N HIS A 264 -16.90 8.82 -2.92
CA HIS A 264 -15.76 8.20 -3.61
C HIS A 264 -15.99 6.70 -3.70
N GLU A 265 -16.07 6.20 -4.93
CA GLU A 265 -16.35 4.79 -5.24
C GLU A 265 -15.31 3.87 -4.56
N LEU A 266 -15.79 2.81 -3.89
CA LEU A 266 -14.93 1.86 -3.19
C LEU A 266 -13.85 1.29 -4.11
N ASP A 267 -14.23 0.92 -5.33
CA ASP A 267 -13.31 0.38 -6.33
C ASP A 267 -12.17 1.34 -6.70
N GLY A 268 -12.42 2.66 -6.58
CA GLY A 268 -11.43 3.70 -6.89
C GLY A 268 -10.53 4.13 -5.75
N LEU A 269 -10.88 3.85 -4.50
CA LEU A 269 -10.20 4.43 -3.33
C LEU A 269 -8.68 4.24 -3.35
N HIS A 270 -8.21 3.05 -3.74
CA HIS A 270 -6.77 2.76 -3.83
C HIS A 270 -6.24 3.06 -5.24
N LYS A 271 -6.91 2.57 -6.26
CA LYS A 271 -6.44 2.62 -7.66
C LYS A 271 -6.27 4.04 -8.19
N GLU A 272 -7.14 4.98 -7.73
CA GLU A 272 -7.17 6.36 -8.21
C GLU A 272 -6.11 7.25 -7.53
N LEU A 273 -5.47 6.79 -6.45
CA LEU A 273 -4.42 7.56 -5.77
C LEU A 273 -3.29 7.91 -6.75
N PRO A 274 -2.88 9.18 -6.84
CA PRO A 274 -1.85 9.60 -7.80
C PRO A 274 -0.53 8.80 -7.67
N GLN A 275 -0.11 8.48 -6.45
CA GLN A 275 1.09 7.69 -6.21
C GLN A 275 0.94 6.26 -6.70
N VAL A 276 -0.25 5.63 -6.54
CA VAL A 276 -0.53 4.27 -7.01
C VAL A 276 -0.56 4.24 -8.54
N LYS A 277 -1.24 5.19 -9.18
CA LYS A 277 -1.25 5.33 -10.65
C LYS A 277 0.16 5.48 -11.21
N ARG A 278 0.96 6.38 -10.62
CA ARG A 278 2.35 6.61 -11.06
C ARG A 278 3.20 5.35 -10.89
N MET A 279 3.11 4.69 -9.72
CA MET A 279 3.82 3.44 -9.44
C MET A 279 3.45 2.35 -10.45
N THR A 280 2.16 2.15 -10.69
CA THR A 280 1.64 1.14 -11.62
C THR A 280 2.18 1.37 -13.04
N TRP A 281 2.17 2.64 -13.52
CA TRP A 281 2.73 2.99 -14.83
C TRP A 281 4.23 2.67 -14.92
N ILE A 282 5.00 3.05 -13.89
CA ILE A 282 6.46 2.82 -13.86
C ILE A 282 6.75 1.31 -13.84
N LEU A 283 6.08 0.55 -12.98
CA LEU A 283 6.28 -0.89 -12.88
C LEU A 283 5.87 -1.62 -14.17
N SER A 284 4.78 -1.19 -14.81
CA SER A 284 4.33 -1.76 -16.09
C SER A 284 5.35 -1.54 -17.20
N LEU A 285 5.87 -0.32 -17.31
CA LEU A 285 6.89 0.02 -18.31
C LEU A 285 8.18 -0.78 -18.07
N LEU A 286 8.60 -0.87 -16.81
CA LEU A 286 9.80 -1.62 -16.42
C LEU A 286 9.64 -3.12 -16.71
N ALA A 287 8.49 -3.71 -16.34
CA ALA A 287 8.19 -5.12 -16.61
C ALA A 287 8.20 -5.40 -18.12
N PHE A 288 7.55 -4.54 -18.91
CA PHE A 288 7.55 -4.63 -20.38
C PHE A 288 8.98 -4.59 -20.93
N ALA A 289 9.79 -3.62 -20.49
CA ALA A 289 11.16 -3.44 -20.98
C ALA A 289 12.04 -4.68 -20.66
N LEU A 290 11.89 -5.23 -19.44
CA LEU A 290 12.67 -6.39 -19.01
C LEU A 290 12.27 -7.65 -19.78
N ILE A 291 10.97 -7.93 -19.90
CA ILE A 291 10.48 -9.11 -20.64
C ILE A 291 10.83 -8.97 -22.14
N PHE A 292 10.63 -7.79 -22.73
CA PHE A 292 10.98 -7.51 -24.11
C PHE A 292 12.46 -7.78 -24.35
N THR A 293 13.33 -7.25 -23.48
CA THR A 293 14.79 -7.45 -23.60
C THR A 293 15.16 -8.94 -23.49
N ALA A 294 14.56 -9.66 -22.53
CA ALA A 294 14.82 -11.10 -22.34
C ALA A 294 14.39 -11.92 -23.56
N VAL A 295 13.18 -11.65 -24.09
CA VAL A 295 12.64 -12.33 -25.28
C VAL A 295 13.50 -12.01 -26.50
N MET A 296 13.87 -10.73 -26.68
CA MET A 296 14.71 -10.32 -27.83
C MET A 296 16.11 -10.93 -27.74
N ASN A 297 16.71 -11.01 -26.56
CA ASN A 297 17.99 -11.72 -26.36
C ASN A 297 17.86 -13.18 -26.75
N TYR A 298 16.81 -13.85 -26.29
CA TYR A 298 16.52 -15.25 -26.67
C TYR A 298 16.43 -15.37 -28.19
N ILE A 299 15.62 -14.53 -28.84
CA ILE A 299 15.41 -14.56 -30.30
C ILE A 299 16.74 -14.31 -31.04
N LEU A 300 17.54 -13.33 -30.60
CA LEU A 300 18.83 -13.01 -31.23
C LEU A 300 19.81 -14.20 -31.14
N ILE A 301 19.85 -14.89 -29.98
CA ILE A 301 20.71 -16.08 -29.82
C ILE A 301 20.21 -17.21 -30.74
N VAL A 302 18.89 -17.43 -30.83
CA VAL A 302 18.32 -18.44 -31.75
C VAL A 302 18.67 -18.11 -33.19
N ILE A 303 18.49 -16.85 -33.61
CA ILE A 303 18.75 -16.40 -34.98
C ILE A 303 20.25 -16.39 -35.29
N SER A 304 21.12 -16.08 -34.31
CA SER A 304 22.57 -16.12 -34.53
C SER A 304 23.04 -17.55 -34.86
N SER A 305 22.32 -18.54 -34.40
CA SER A 305 22.63 -19.96 -34.71
C SER A 305 22.11 -20.42 -36.08
N ILE A 306 21.40 -19.54 -36.83
CA ILE A 306 20.77 -19.85 -38.11
C ILE A 306 21.80 -20.39 -39.11
N VAL A 307 22.98 -19.74 -39.19
CA VAL A 307 24.03 -20.12 -40.15
C VAL A 307 24.50 -21.55 -39.85
N ASN A 308 24.73 -21.90 -38.57
CA ASN A 308 25.17 -23.21 -38.14
C ASN A 308 24.10 -24.31 -38.34
N ARG A 309 22.80 -23.90 -38.33
CA ARG A 309 21.66 -24.82 -38.42
C ARG A 309 21.02 -24.87 -39.82
N SER A 310 21.46 -24.01 -40.71
CA SER A 310 20.88 -23.94 -42.06
C SER A 310 20.96 -25.29 -42.78
N LYS A 311 22.07 -26.00 -42.66
CA LYS A 311 22.27 -27.35 -43.26
C LYS A 311 21.28 -28.37 -42.65
N GLU A 312 21.04 -28.32 -41.35
CA GLU A 312 20.06 -29.20 -40.65
C GLU A 312 18.65 -28.98 -41.23
N VAL A 313 18.23 -27.69 -41.37
CA VAL A 313 16.92 -27.32 -41.94
C VAL A 313 16.83 -27.74 -43.40
N ALA A 314 17.91 -27.54 -44.20
CA ALA A 314 17.94 -27.95 -45.60
C ALA A 314 17.75 -29.45 -45.75
N VAL A 315 18.43 -30.26 -44.91
CA VAL A 315 18.29 -31.73 -44.91
C VAL A 315 16.82 -32.10 -44.64
N HIS A 316 16.17 -31.47 -43.62
CA HIS A 316 14.73 -31.72 -43.35
C HIS A 316 13.86 -31.39 -44.57
N LYS A 317 14.13 -30.27 -45.24
CA LYS A 317 13.39 -29.89 -46.46
C LYS A 317 13.63 -30.87 -47.64
N CYS A 318 14.84 -31.39 -47.81
CA CYS A 318 15.15 -32.43 -48.78
C CYS A 318 14.36 -33.72 -48.53
N TYR A 319 14.07 -34.02 -47.28
CA TYR A 319 13.22 -35.16 -46.85
C TYR A 319 11.74 -34.81 -46.84
N GLY A 320 11.31 -33.70 -47.47
CA GLY A 320 9.91 -33.33 -47.65
C GLY A 320 9.27 -32.57 -46.50
N ALA A 321 10.06 -32.00 -45.56
CA ALA A 321 9.48 -31.21 -44.46
C ALA A 321 8.88 -29.91 -44.99
N SER A 322 7.59 -29.71 -44.75
CA SER A 322 6.87 -28.47 -45.07
C SER A 322 7.30 -27.33 -44.11
N GLU A 323 6.90 -26.09 -44.44
CA GLU A 323 7.13 -24.93 -43.57
C GLU A 323 6.51 -25.13 -42.18
N ASN A 324 5.30 -25.74 -42.14
CA ASN A 324 4.62 -26.03 -40.87
C ASN A 324 5.42 -27.03 -40.00
N ASN A 325 6.10 -27.98 -40.65
CA ASN A 325 6.98 -28.91 -39.92
C ASN A 325 8.16 -28.19 -39.26
N ILE A 326 8.73 -27.19 -39.97
CA ILE A 326 9.85 -26.38 -39.44
C ILE A 326 9.35 -25.48 -38.30
N HIS A 327 8.18 -24.85 -38.46
CA HIS A 327 7.54 -24.09 -37.36
C HIS A 327 7.31 -24.99 -36.13
N GLY A 328 6.74 -26.19 -36.33
CA GLY A 328 6.52 -27.15 -35.27
C GLY A 328 7.80 -27.56 -34.52
N MET A 329 8.91 -27.69 -35.28
CA MET A 329 10.24 -27.98 -34.68
C MET A 329 10.71 -26.80 -33.80
N MET A 330 10.56 -25.56 -34.30
CA MET A 330 10.96 -24.35 -33.55
C MET A 330 10.08 -24.14 -32.33
N PHE A 331 8.76 -24.34 -32.45
CA PHE A 331 7.85 -24.26 -31.31
C PHE A 331 8.16 -25.32 -30.23
N GLY A 332 8.51 -26.56 -30.66
CA GLY A 332 8.92 -27.61 -29.72
C GLY A 332 10.18 -27.22 -28.95
N GLU A 333 11.17 -26.63 -29.65
CA GLU A 333 12.40 -26.15 -29.01
C GLU A 333 12.13 -24.96 -28.07
N ALA A 334 11.30 -24.00 -28.51
CA ALA A 334 10.91 -22.85 -27.70
C ALA A 334 10.17 -23.28 -26.42
N LEU A 335 9.25 -24.25 -26.54
CA LEU A 335 8.51 -24.78 -25.41
C LEU A 335 9.46 -25.33 -24.32
N VAL A 336 10.44 -26.16 -24.73
CA VAL A 336 11.41 -26.75 -23.78
C VAL A 336 12.24 -25.64 -23.10
N HIS A 337 12.73 -24.66 -23.88
CA HIS A 337 13.52 -23.56 -23.33
C HIS A 337 12.68 -22.73 -22.33
N ILE A 338 11.42 -22.42 -22.68
CA ILE A 338 10.55 -21.60 -21.82
C ILE A 338 10.20 -22.34 -20.52
N VAL A 339 9.86 -23.63 -20.61
CA VAL A 339 9.58 -24.44 -19.40
C VAL A 339 10.80 -24.43 -18.47
N LEU A 340 12.00 -24.62 -19.00
CA LEU A 340 13.23 -24.59 -18.20
C LEU A 340 13.52 -23.18 -17.65
N SER A 341 13.21 -22.13 -18.44
CA SER A 341 13.34 -20.74 -18.00
C SER A 341 12.34 -20.40 -16.88
N LEU A 342 11.11 -20.92 -16.96
CA LEU A 342 10.09 -20.73 -15.91
C LEU A 342 10.47 -21.47 -14.64
N ILE A 343 11.04 -22.69 -14.75
CA ILE A 343 11.56 -23.41 -13.57
C ILE A 343 12.67 -22.57 -12.91
N LEU A 344 13.60 -22.06 -13.72
CA LEU A 344 14.68 -21.19 -13.21
C LEU A 344 14.11 -19.91 -12.59
N ALA A 345 13.12 -19.28 -13.23
CA ALA A 345 12.46 -18.07 -12.71
C ALA A 345 11.82 -18.34 -11.34
N LEU A 346 11.09 -19.46 -11.24
CA LEU A 346 10.46 -19.86 -9.96
C LEU A 346 11.51 -20.09 -8.87
N LEU A 347 12.62 -20.80 -9.21
CA LEU A 347 13.71 -21.04 -8.26
C LEU A 347 14.33 -19.72 -7.79
N LEU A 348 14.52 -18.74 -8.69
CA LEU A 348 15.04 -17.43 -8.34
C LEU A 348 14.07 -16.66 -7.42
N ILE A 349 12.78 -16.66 -7.76
CA ILE A 349 11.74 -15.99 -6.96
C ILE A 349 11.71 -16.58 -5.54
N LEU A 350 11.76 -17.91 -5.42
CA LEU A 350 11.75 -18.58 -4.11
C LEU A 350 13.06 -18.33 -3.34
N ALA A 351 14.20 -18.32 -4.03
CA ALA A 351 15.51 -18.05 -3.40
C ALA A 351 15.60 -16.64 -2.84
N PHE A 352 14.94 -15.67 -3.47
CA PHE A 352 14.94 -14.28 -3.05
C PHE A 352 13.60 -13.85 -2.41
N ARG A 353 12.81 -14.82 -1.91
CA ARG A 353 11.46 -14.58 -1.37
C ARG A 353 11.44 -13.42 -0.35
N GLY A 354 12.31 -13.48 0.65
CA GLY A 354 12.33 -12.44 1.71
C GLY A 354 12.58 -11.04 1.16
N THR A 355 13.55 -10.91 0.26
CA THR A 355 13.86 -9.62 -0.39
C THR A 355 12.68 -9.12 -1.23
N VAL A 356 12.03 -10.02 -1.98
CA VAL A 356 10.87 -9.65 -2.81
C VAL A 356 9.71 -9.17 -1.94
N GLU A 357 9.38 -9.90 -0.87
CA GLU A 357 8.29 -9.56 0.04
C GLU A 357 8.57 -8.23 0.77
N GLU A 358 9.82 -8.02 1.19
CA GLU A 358 10.24 -6.78 1.85
C GLU A 358 10.15 -5.57 0.90
N LEU A 359 10.71 -5.69 -0.32
CA LEU A 359 10.74 -4.59 -1.30
C LEU A 359 9.34 -4.21 -1.82
N LEU A 360 8.46 -5.22 -1.97
CA LEU A 360 7.13 -4.99 -2.51
C LEU A 360 6.06 -4.79 -1.42
N ALA A 361 6.44 -4.98 -0.16
CA ALA A 361 5.55 -4.91 1.02
C ALA A 361 4.28 -5.76 0.83
N THR A 362 4.44 -6.95 0.23
CA THR A 362 3.32 -7.84 -0.14
C THR A 362 3.83 -9.29 -0.11
N SER A 363 3.04 -10.20 0.45
CA SER A 363 3.43 -11.62 0.49
C SER A 363 3.50 -12.20 -0.94
N LEU A 364 4.44 -13.11 -1.15
CA LEU A 364 4.62 -13.78 -2.44
C LEU A 364 3.37 -14.61 -2.80
N ASP A 365 2.72 -15.16 -1.80
CA ASP A 365 1.49 -15.96 -1.99
C ASP A 365 0.37 -15.08 -2.57
N SER A 366 0.17 -13.88 -2.04
CA SER A 366 -0.81 -12.90 -2.55
C SER A 366 -0.49 -12.45 -3.98
N LEU A 367 0.80 -12.34 -4.33
CA LEU A 367 1.23 -11.93 -5.67
C LEU A 367 1.00 -13.03 -6.71
N LEU A 368 1.35 -14.29 -6.40
CA LEU A 368 1.40 -15.36 -7.39
C LEU A 368 0.18 -16.28 -7.41
N LEU A 369 -0.51 -16.43 -6.27
CA LEU A 369 -1.63 -17.38 -6.15
C LEU A 369 -3.01 -16.70 -6.23
N SER A 370 -3.04 -15.41 -6.53
CA SER A 370 -4.27 -14.65 -6.76
C SER A 370 -4.84 -14.90 -8.16
N ASN A 371 -6.01 -14.32 -8.46
CA ASN A 371 -6.59 -14.32 -9.80
C ASN A 371 -5.64 -13.73 -10.86
N GLY A 372 -4.65 -12.95 -10.44
CA GLY A 372 -3.58 -12.43 -11.30
C GLY A 372 -2.72 -13.50 -11.95
N SER A 373 -2.71 -14.73 -11.40
CA SER A 373 -1.99 -15.86 -11.99
C SER A 373 -2.43 -16.15 -13.44
N LEU A 374 -3.70 -15.87 -13.78
CA LEU A 374 -4.19 -16.00 -15.17
C LEU A 374 -3.53 -15.00 -16.11
N VAL A 375 -3.28 -13.77 -15.64
CA VAL A 375 -2.57 -12.75 -16.41
C VAL A 375 -1.12 -13.18 -16.64
N LEU A 376 -0.46 -13.71 -15.58
CA LEU A 376 0.91 -14.21 -15.68
C LEU A 376 1.00 -15.37 -16.68
N LEU A 377 0.02 -16.28 -16.65
CA LEU A 377 -0.08 -17.40 -17.60
C LEU A 377 -0.24 -16.86 -19.04
N GLY A 378 -1.11 -15.86 -19.25
CA GLY A 378 -1.32 -15.21 -20.54
C GLY A 378 -0.02 -14.63 -21.12
N ILE A 379 0.78 -13.98 -20.26
CA ILE A 379 2.08 -13.42 -20.65
C ILE A 379 3.06 -14.54 -21.01
N CYS A 380 3.10 -15.64 -20.26
CA CYS A 380 3.94 -16.79 -20.58
C CYS A 380 3.57 -17.40 -21.94
N ILE A 381 2.27 -17.49 -22.25
CA ILE A 381 1.75 -17.96 -23.54
C ILE A 381 2.20 -17.00 -24.65
N LEU A 382 2.08 -15.69 -24.45
CA LEU A 382 2.52 -14.67 -25.41
C LEU A 382 4.02 -14.79 -25.68
N VAL A 383 4.83 -14.90 -24.63
CA VAL A 383 6.29 -15.10 -24.74
C VAL A 383 6.59 -16.37 -25.55
N PHE A 384 5.86 -17.44 -25.29
CA PHE A 384 6.00 -18.72 -26.04
C PHE A 384 5.73 -18.51 -27.54
N PHE A 385 4.61 -17.88 -27.88
CA PHE A 385 4.28 -17.65 -29.31
C PHE A 385 5.31 -16.78 -30.01
N VAL A 386 5.73 -15.67 -29.41
CA VAL A 386 6.72 -14.75 -30.00
C VAL A 386 8.07 -15.47 -30.15
N SER A 387 8.50 -16.21 -29.12
CA SER A 387 9.79 -16.91 -29.11
C SER A 387 9.85 -18.08 -30.11
N GLY A 388 8.71 -18.70 -30.42
CA GLY A 388 8.62 -19.78 -31.41
C GLY A 388 8.38 -19.29 -32.82
N PHE A 389 7.44 -18.37 -33.01
CA PHE A 389 6.97 -17.90 -34.33
C PHE A 389 8.04 -17.11 -35.06
N MET A 390 8.68 -16.14 -34.40
CA MET A 390 9.62 -15.24 -35.05
C MET A 390 10.86 -15.96 -35.60
N PRO A 391 11.54 -16.83 -34.82
CA PRO A 391 12.63 -17.65 -35.39
C PRO A 391 12.09 -18.67 -36.40
N GLY A 392 10.93 -19.29 -36.16
CA GLY A 392 10.31 -20.27 -37.04
C GLY A 392 10.14 -19.75 -38.46
N SER A 393 9.57 -18.54 -38.58
CA SER A 393 9.35 -17.90 -39.92
C SER A 393 10.67 -17.60 -40.63
N LEU A 394 11.72 -17.26 -39.88
CA LEU A 394 13.05 -17.02 -40.48
C LEU A 394 13.69 -18.34 -40.95
N TYR A 395 13.61 -19.39 -40.16
CA TYR A 395 14.12 -20.72 -40.56
C TYR A 395 13.35 -21.32 -41.73
N ALA A 396 12.02 -21.14 -41.77
CA ALA A 396 11.17 -21.64 -42.86
C ALA A 396 11.54 -21.01 -44.22
N ARG A 397 12.03 -19.78 -44.24
CA ARG A 397 12.40 -19.06 -45.46
C ARG A 397 13.80 -19.38 -45.99
N ILE A 398 14.57 -20.28 -45.36
CA ILE A 398 15.92 -20.62 -45.83
C ILE A 398 15.83 -21.46 -47.10
N PRO A 399 16.42 -21.00 -48.26
CA PRO A 399 16.43 -21.80 -49.47
C PRO A 399 17.43 -22.96 -49.34
N VAL A 400 17.03 -24.14 -49.81
CA VAL A 400 17.83 -25.37 -49.70
C VAL A 400 19.20 -25.21 -50.39
N ALA A 401 19.20 -24.67 -51.61
CA ALA A 401 20.42 -24.49 -52.41
C ALA A 401 21.44 -23.59 -51.72
N SER A 402 21.01 -22.48 -51.10
CA SER A 402 21.90 -21.54 -50.43
C SER A 402 22.43 -22.10 -49.11
N ALA A 403 21.64 -22.97 -48.42
CA ALA A 403 22.04 -23.59 -47.14
C ALA A 403 23.23 -24.51 -47.31
N PHE A 404 23.35 -25.20 -48.47
CA PHE A 404 24.50 -26.08 -48.76
C PHE A 404 25.69 -25.30 -49.30
N ARG A 405 25.51 -24.07 -49.87
CA ARG A 405 26.56 -23.21 -50.42
C ARG A 405 27.04 -22.11 -49.44
N ASN A 406 27.21 -22.40 -48.16
CA ASN A 406 27.63 -21.42 -47.14
C ASN A 406 26.66 -20.26 -47.02
N TYR A 407 25.45 -20.55 -46.55
CA TYR A 407 24.40 -19.56 -46.27
C TYR A 407 24.95 -18.33 -45.57
N ARG A 408 24.85 -17.16 -46.24
CA ARG A 408 25.16 -15.87 -45.65
C ARG A 408 23.85 -15.07 -45.52
N GLU A 409 23.56 -14.66 -44.30
CA GLU A 409 22.38 -13.82 -44.04
C GLU A 409 22.63 -12.41 -44.61
N ASN A 410 21.83 -12.03 -45.58
CA ASN A 410 22.14 -10.86 -46.43
C ASN A 410 21.74 -9.49 -45.85
N LYS A 411 21.00 -9.38 -44.80
CA LYS A 411 20.61 -8.06 -44.22
C LYS A 411 20.67 -8.11 -42.68
N ARG A 412 21.73 -7.57 -42.11
CA ARG A 412 21.91 -7.49 -40.65
C ARG A 412 21.39 -6.18 -40.05
N ILE A 413 20.77 -5.29 -40.86
CA ILE A 413 20.36 -3.94 -40.40
C ILE A 413 19.36 -4.02 -39.24
N TRP A 414 18.35 -4.87 -39.35
CA TRP A 414 17.33 -5.00 -38.30
C TRP A 414 17.93 -5.54 -36.97
N LYS A 415 18.94 -6.42 -37.05
CA LYS A 415 19.65 -6.92 -35.84
C LYS A 415 20.41 -5.78 -35.17
N LYS A 416 21.08 -4.93 -35.96
CA LYS A 416 21.80 -3.77 -35.44
C LYS A 416 20.83 -2.76 -34.82
N ALA A 417 19.70 -2.50 -35.50
CA ALA A 417 18.66 -1.62 -34.99
C ALA A 417 18.08 -2.15 -33.64
N LEU A 418 17.79 -3.45 -33.58
CA LEU A 418 17.27 -4.08 -32.35
C LEU A 418 18.29 -4.01 -31.21
N LEU A 419 19.57 -4.29 -31.50
CA LEU A 419 20.65 -4.16 -30.52
C LEU A 419 20.79 -2.71 -30.04
N LEU A 420 20.69 -1.73 -30.96
CA LEU A 420 20.74 -0.32 -30.61
C LEU A 420 19.60 0.05 -29.65
N VAL A 421 18.36 -0.39 -29.95
CA VAL A 421 17.20 -0.16 -29.09
C VAL A 421 17.45 -0.76 -27.69
N GLN A 422 17.98 -2.00 -27.63
CA GLN A 422 18.28 -2.66 -26.37
C GLN A 422 19.36 -1.91 -25.57
N PHE A 423 20.44 -1.44 -26.25
CA PHE A 423 21.50 -0.68 -25.57
C PHE A 423 20.97 0.66 -25.04
N VAL A 424 20.13 1.36 -25.81
CA VAL A 424 19.51 2.62 -25.39
C VAL A 424 18.60 2.36 -24.18
N ALA A 425 17.76 1.33 -24.25
CA ALA A 425 16.85 0.97 -23.15
C ALA A 425 17.63 0.59 -21.89
N THR A 426 18.67 -0.24 -22.02
CA THR A 426 19.52 -0.65 -20.88
C THR A 426 20.26 0.55 -20.30
N GLY A 427 20.82 1.41 -21.15
CA GLY A 427 21.50 2.64 -20.73
C GLY A 427 20.56 3.56 -19.94
N PHE A 428 19.33 3.74 -20.43
CA PHE A 428 18.29 4.51 -19.73
C PHE A 428 17.99 3.90 -18.36
N LEU A 429 17.77 2.59 -18.28
CA LEU A 429 17.45 1.90 -17.01
C LEU A 429 18.60 2.02 -16.01
N VAL A 430 19.86 1.86 -16.46
CA VAL A 430 21.03 2.00 -15.58
C VAL A 430 21.16 3.43 -15.07
N THR A 431 20.96 4.42 -15.96
CA THR A 431 21.01 5.84 -15.58
C THR A 431 19.92 6.15 -14.55
N MET A 432 18.71 5.65 -14.78
CA MET A 432 17.59 5.83 -13.85
C MET A 432 17.87 5.18 -12.50
N LEU A 433 18.46 3.98 -12.50
CA LEU A 433 18.85 3.29 -11.26
C LEU A 433 19.87 4.10 -10.46
N VAL A 434 20.90 4.64 -11.14
CA VAL A 434 21.93 5.49 -10.50
C VAL A 434 21.27 6.75 -9.92
N PHE A 435 20.36 7.37 -10.67
CA PHE A 435 19.65 8.57 -10.22
C PHE A 435 18.80 8.28 -8.98
N VAL A 436 18.02 7.20 -9.00
CA VAL A 436 17.18 6.79 -7.86
C VAL A 436 18.05 6.45 -6.64
N ALA A 437 19.16 5.72 -6.85
CA ALA A 437 20.10 5.39 -5.77
C ALA A 437 20.69 6.67 -5.15
N ARG A 438 21.06 7.66 -5.99
CA ARG A 438 21.57 8.97 -5.52
C ARG A 438 20.48 9.73 -4.74
N GLN A 439 19.25 9.73 -5.26
CA GLN A 439 18.12 10.38 -4.59
C GLN A 439 17.85 9.72 -3.23
N TYR A 440 17.84 8.39 -3.18
CA TYR A 440 17.66 7.63 -1.93
C TYR A 440 18.78 7.97 -0.92
N THR A 441 20.04 7.95 -1.37
CA THR A 441 21.19 8.28 -0.51
C THR A 441 21.08 9.71 0.02
N PHE A 442 20.66 10.65 -0.83
CA PHE A 442 20.44 12.04 -0.43
C PHE A 442 19.36 12.12 0.66
N MET A 443 18.21 11.46 0.44
CA MET A 443 17.09 11.47 1.40
C MET A 443 17.46 10.83 2.75
N VAL A 444 18.19 9.72 2.71
CA VAL A 444 18.59 9.00 3.93
C VAL A 444 19.65 9.77 4.73
N ASN A 445 20.56 10.44 4.02
CA ASN A 445 21.65 11.20 4.66
C ASN A 445 21.28 12.66 4.98
N ASP A 446 20.09 13.11 4.57
CA ASP A 446 19.64 14.47 4.87
C ASP A 446 19.37 14.58 6.38
N ARG A 447 19.76 15.69 6.95
CA ARG A 447 19.57 15.94 8.38
C ARG A 447 18.17 16.52 8.62
N PRO A 448 17.30 15.85 9.38
CA PRO A 448 15.94 16.33 9.60
C PRO A 448 15.85 17.52 10.56
N GLY A 449 16.99 18.09 10.99
CA GLY A 449 17.02 19.21 11.91
C GLY A 449 17.08 18.80 13.38
N TYR A 450 17.23 17.50 13.63
CA TYR A 450 17.40 16.95 14.97
C TYR A 450 18.33 15.73 14.94
N ALA A 451 18.94 15.42 16.09
CA ALA A 451 19.79 14.23 16.24
C ALA A 451 18.90 12.99 16.39
N TYR A 452 19.14 11.98 15.57
CA TYR A 452 18.44 10.69 15.65
C TYR A 452 19.40 9.51 15.79
N GLU A 453 20.68 9.74 15.66
CA GLU A 453 21.70 8.71 15.82
C GLU A 453 21.80 8.30 17.29
N ASN A 454 21.97 7.01 17.53
CA ASN A 454 22.12 6.44 18.89
C ASN A 454 20.88 6.62 19.78
N LEU A 455 19.70 6.85 19.20
CA LEU A 455 18.44 6.91 19.96
C LEU A 455 17.79 5.53 19.98
N ALA A 456 17.28 5.15 21.13
CA ALA A 456 16.46 3.96 21.30
C ALA A 456 15.13 4.38 21.95
N TYR A 457 14.05 3.73 21.59
CA TYR A 457 12.75 4.04 22.18
C TYR A 457 11.99 2.75 22.53
N CYS A 458 11.13 2.83 23.52
CA CYS A 458 10.25 1.74 23.92
C CYS A 458 8.88 2.28 24.32
N GLY A 459 7.84 1.51 24.04
CA GLY A 459 6.46 1.87 24.37
C GLY A 459 6.18 1.71 25.86
N LEU A 460 5.60 2.75 26.48
CA LEU A 460 5.17 2.75 27.90
C LEU A 460 3.64 2.82 28.00
N ALA A 461 2.91 2.34 27.01
CA ALA A 461 1.45 2.32 27.01
C ALA A 461 0.93 1.50 28.20
N GLY A 462 -0.03 2.05 28.93
CA GLY A 462 -0.61 1.38 30.11
C GLY A 462 0.20 1.49 31.40
N VAL A 463 1.40 2.08 31.35
CA VAL A 463 2.24 2.29 32.52
C VAL A 463 1.79 3.59 33.23
N ASP A 464 1.56 3.55 34.53
CA ASP A 464 1.16 4.74 35.29
C ASP A 464 2.33 5.73 35.45
N SER A 465 2.02 6.98 35.75
CA SER A 465 3.01 8.06 35.81
C SER A 465 4.15 7.83 36.84
N THR A 466 3.83 7.21 37.98
CA THR A 466 4.83 6.90 39.00
C THR A 466 5.81 5.84 38.53
N SER A 467 5.29 4.79 37.87
CA SER A 467 6.10 3.71 37.30
C SER A 467 6.95 4.21 36.12
N ARG A 468 6.41 5.12 35.30
CA ARG A 468 7.18 5.75 34.22
C ARG A 468 8.39 6.53 34.75
N ALA A 469 8.19 7.31 35.84
CA ALA A 469 9.28 8.05 36.45
C ALA A 469 10.38 7.12 36.97
N LYS A 470 9.99 6.01 37.61
CA LYS A 470 10.96 5.00 38.09
C LYS A 470 11.72 4.35 36.93
N ILE A 471 11.01 3.99 35.87
CA ILE A 471 11.63 3.41 34.65
C ILE A 471 12.67 4.39 34.12
N LEU A 472 12.32 5.67 33.97
CA LEU A 472 13.21 6.71 33.49
C LEU A 472 14.48 6.81 34.36
N ASP A 473 14.31 6.83 35.67
CA ASP A 473 15.42 6.87 36.65
C ASP A 473 16.35 5.65 36.51
N GLU A 474 15.76 4.44 36.35
CA GLU A 474 16.56 3.21 36.17
C GLU A 474 17.29 3.18 34.84
N VAL A 475 16.63 3.64 33.76
CA VAL A 475 17.25 3.74 32.42
C VAL A 475 18.45 4.68 32.47
N MET A 476 18.32 5.82 33.16
CA MET A 476 19.41 6.80 33.32
C MET A 476 20.63 6.24 34.09
N ARG A 477 20.44 5.18 34.87
CA ARG A 477 21.54 4.49 35.62
C ARG A 477 22.29 3.48 34.76
N LEU A 478 21.76 3.12 33.58
CA LEU A 478 22.39 2.10 32.74
C LEU A 478 23.69 2.67 32.13
N PRO A 479 24.77 1.86 32.12
CA PRO A 479 26.02 2.29 31.48
C PRO A 479 25.81 2.57 30.00
N GLY A 480 26.28 3.74 29.56
CA GLY A 480 26.16 4.16 28.16
C GLY A 480 24.92 4.98 27.83
N VAL A 481 23.98 5.13 28.77
CA VAL A 481 22.84 6.04 28.57
C VAL A 481 23.27 7.45 28.99
N VAL A 482 23.23 8.38 28.06
CA VAL A 482 23.63 9.79 28.26
C VAL A 482 22.43 10.62 28.72
N ALA A 483 21.26 10.37 28.14
CA ALA A 483 20.03 11.11 28.46
C ALA A 483 18.81 10.21 28.20
N ALA A 484 17.72 10.46 28.92
CA ALA A 484 16.45 9.80 28.67
C ALA A 484 15.31 10.78 28.94
N THR A 485 14.28 10.72 28.12
CA THR A 485 13.08 11.56 28.26
C THR A 485 11.85 10.79 27.79
N THR A 486 10.69 11.33 28.10
CA THR A 486 9.42 10.75 27.64
C THR A 486 8.85 11.59 26.50
N VAL A 487 8.23 10.93 25.54
CA VAL A 487 7.48 11.59 24.46
C VAL A 487 6.14 10.90 24.29
N TYR A 488 5.15 11.63 23.86
CA TYR A 488 3.85 11.05 23.54
C TYR A 488 3.90 10.34 22.18
N GLN A 489 4.65 10.90 21.23
CA GLN A 489 4.81 10.37 19.87
C GLN A 489 6.17 10.79 19.30
N LEU A 490 6.68 9.98 18.39
CA LEU A 490 7.98 10.24 17.76
C LEU A 490 7.84 11.25 16.60
N PRO A 491 8.91 11.98 16.25
CA PRO A 491 8.83 13.01 15.20
C PRO A 491 8.37 12.52 13.83
N PHE A 492 8.57 11.23 13.53
CA PHE A 492 8.18 10.63 12.25
C PHE A 492 6.79 9.96 12.30
N GLU A 493 6.08 10.07 13.41
CA GLU A 493 4.73 9.56 13.57
C GLU A 493 3.71 10.68 13.37
N HIS A 494 2.46 10.31 13.14
CA HIS A 494 1.38 11.29 13.00
C HIS A 494 1.23 12.11 14.28
N ALA A 495 1.25 13.43 14.14
CA ALA A 495 1.01 14.34 15.24
C ALA A 495 -0.50 14.63 15.37
N SER A 496 -0.93 14.84 16.60
CA SER A 496 -2.26 15.40 16.87
C SER A 496 -2.20 16.91 16.64
N GLY A 497 -3.06 17.43 15.78
CA GLY A 497 -3.08 18.85 15.46
C GLY A 497 -4.22 19.60 16.15
N ASN A 498 -4.07 20.91 16.27
CA ASN A 498 -5.13 21.81 16.72
C ASN A 498 -4.93 23.18 16.09
N ASN A 499 -6.02 23.92 15.96
CA ASN A 499 -5.96 25.29 15.44
C ASN A 499 -5.38 26.21 16.52
N ILE A 500 -4.57 27.18 16.09
CA ILE A 500 -3.96 28.16 16.99
C ILE A 500 -4.64 29.51 16.77
N LEU A 501 -5.15 30.07 17.86
CA LEU A 501 -5.78 31.39 17.88
C LEU A 501 -4.97 32.32 18.80
N LEU A 502 -4.96 33.58 18.49
CA LEU A 502 -4.45 34.59 19.40
C LEU A 502 -5.44 34.78 20.55
N PRO A 503 -4.98 35.03 21.76
CA PRO A 503 -5.89 35.23 22.89
C PRO A 503 -6.89 36.38 22.63
N GLY A 504 -8.16 36.06 22.70
CA GLY A 504 -9.25 37.03 22.49
C GLY A 504 -9.69 37.20 21.02
N GLU A 505 -9.04 36.49 20.10
CA GLU A 505 -9.42 36.53 18.67
C GLU A 505 -10.17 35.28 18.27
N THR A 506 -11.03 35.40 17.28
CA THR A 506 -11.78 34.30 16.68
C THR A 506 -11.12 33.82 15.38
N GLN A 507 -10.26 34.65 14.81
CA GLN A 507 -9.54 34.28 13.60
C GLN A 507 -8.34 33.39 13.96
N GLU A 508 -8.20 32.30 13.23
CA GLU A 508 -7.10 31.37 13.42
C GLU A 508 -5.80 31.92 12.86
N LEU A 509 -4.75 31.88 13.68
CA LEU A 509 -3.40 32.22 13.25
C LEU A 509 -2.82 31.13 12.35
N PHE A 510 -3.06 29.87 12.74
CA PHE A 510 -2.72 28.66 11.96
C PHE A 510 -3.92 27.72 11.97
N ASN A 511 -4.25 27.16 10.80
CA ASN A 511 -5.35 26.23 10.65
C ASN A 511 -5.10 24.94 11.48
N ILE A 512 -3.94 24.30 11.29
CA ILE A 512 -3.55 23.13 12.07
C ILE A 512 -2.07 23.25 12.42
N ALA A 513 -1.77 23.18 13.71
CA ALA A 513 -0.40 23.10 14.21
C ALA A 513 -0.21 21.73 14.89
N ASP A 514 0.82 21.01 14.52
CA ASP A 514 1.13 19.72 15.15
C ASP A 514 1.55 19.93 16.61
N LEU A 515 0.96 19.16 17.50
CA LEU A 515 1.20 19.23 18.94
C LEU A 515 2.05 18.03 19.40
N TYR A 516 3.18 18.31 19.98
CA TYR A 516 4.07 17.29 20.57
C TYR A 516 4.12 17.47 22.08
N TRP A 517 3.71 16.45 22.82
CA TRP A 517 3.87 16.42 24.28
C TRP A 517 5.17 15.72 24.59
N VAL A 518 6.12 16.47 25.15
CA VAL A 518 7.49 16.00 25.38
C VAL A 518 7.90 16.24 26.83
N GLY A 519 8.75 15.36 27.34
CA GLY A 519 9.32 15.49 28.67
C GLY A 519 10.48 16.47 28.73
N ASN A 520 10.95 16.72 29.95
CA ASN A 520 12.09 17.62 30.18
C ASN A 520 13.34 17.12 29.45
N GLY A 521 14.11 18.06 28.92
CA GLY A 521 15.36 17.77 28.23
C GLY A 521 15.20 17.20 26.82
N TYR A 522 13.97 17.14 26.29
CA TYR A 522 13.72 16.58 24.94
C TYR A 522 14.49 17.35 23.85
N LEU A 523 14.40 18.70 23.87
CA LEU A 523 15.07 19.53 22.87
C LEU A 523 16.61 19.36 22.93
N ASP A 524 17.15 19.29 24.15
CA ASP A 524 18.59 19.08 24.37
C ASP A 524 19.04 17.69 23.88
N MET A 525 18.25 16.65 24.19
CA MET A 525 18.52 15.27 23.77
C MET A 525 18.45 15.11 22.25
N MET A 526 17.51 15.83 21.62
CA MET A 526 17.34 15.80 20.15
C MET A 526 18.24 16.82 19.45
N GLU A 527 19.05 17.57 20.19
CA GLU A 527 19.93 18.63 19.67
C GLU A 527 19.17 19.68 18.85
N ILE A 528 17.93 20.00 19.26
CA ILE A 528 17.12 21.03 18.61
C ILE A 528 17.43 22.38 19.27
N PRO A 529 18.05 23.32 18.52
CA PRO A 529 18.45 24.62 19.14
C PRO A 529 17.24 25.51 19.38
N VAL A 530 17.17 26.07 20.60
CA VAL A 530 16.18 27.11 20.90
C VAL A 530 16.72 28.44 20.43
N ILE A 531 16.21 28.95 19.33
CA ILE A 531 16.68 30.19 18.69
C ILE A 531 16.25 31.41 19.52
N GLN A 532 15.05 31.36 20.09
CA GLN A 532 14.51 32.49 20.87
C GLN A 532 13.51 31.93 21.89
N GLY A 533 13.51 32.47 23.11
CA GLY A 533 12.61 32.02 24.18
C GLY A 533 13.29 31.02 25.11
N ARG A 534 12.48 30.08 25.65
CA ARG A 534 12.97 29.06 26.58
C ARG A 534 12.39 27.67 26.22
N SER A 535 13.13 26.68 26.59
CA SER A 535 12.71 25.30 26.46
C SER A 535 11.51 24.97 27.40
N UNK A 536 10.66 24.08 27.08
CA UNK A 536 9.61 23.67 27.75
C UNK A 536 9.91 23.34 29.13
N UNK A 537 9.48 23.61 29.81
CA UNK A 537 9.75 23.30 31.05
C UNK A 537 8.61 22.71 31.58
N UNK A 538 8.54 22.00 31.79
CA UNK A 538 7.74 21.42 32.23
C UNK A 538 7.02 22.02 33.09
N UNK A 539 6.55 22.53 32.97
CA UNK A 539 5.94 22.92 33.68
C UNK A 539 5.18 22.12 34.21
N HIS A 540 5.27 21.75 35.29
CA HIS A 540 4.38 20.94 36.10
C HIS A 540 3.07 21.69 36.37
N GLY A 541 2.09 21.42 35.57
CA GLY A 541 0.72 21.87 35.80
C GLY A 541 0.50 23.37 35.62
N LYS A 542 -0.42 23.71 34.79
CA LYS A 542 -0.85 25.03 34.37
C LYS A 542 0.17 25.69 33.44
N CYS A 543 -0.24 25.83 32.20
CA CYS A 543 0.25 26.87 31.32
C CYS A 543 0.08 28.18 32.10
N ASP A 544 1.06 28.53 32.91
CA ASP A 544 1.07 29.84 33.56
C ASP A 544 1.02 30.84 32.42
N GLN A 545 -0.03 31.62 32.44
CA GLN A 545 -0.34 32.67 31.52
C GLN A 545 0.92 33.28 30.92
N PHE A 546 1.00 33.32 29.59
CA PHE A 546 1.92 34.17 28.89
C PHE A 546 1.76 35.57 29.46
N LYS A 547 2.52 35.91 30.50
CA LYS A 547 2.62 37.29 30.93
C LYS A 547 3.37 38.00 29.84
N ARG A 548 2.68 38.85 29.11
CA ARG A 548 3.25 39.74 28.14
C ARG A 548 4.36 40.55 28.78
N GLY A 549 5.61 40.18 28.53
CA GLY A 549 6.69 41.17 28.57
C GLY A 549 6.73 41.83 27.21
N ASP A 550 6.61 43.10 27.17
CA ASP A 550 6.88 44.01 26.04
C ASP A 550 6.09 43.88 24.72
N GLY A 551 4.91 43.27 24.73
CA GLY A 551 3.90 43.52 23.70
C GLY A 551 4.17 42.98 22.29
N ARG A 552 5.14 42.08 22.08
CA ARG A 552 5.39 41.46 20.76
C ARG A 552 4.88 40.00 20.76
N PRO A 553 4.10 39.60 19.75
CA PRO A 553 3.70 38.21 19.63
C PRO A 553 4.90 37.32 19.39
N PRO A 554 4.92 36.11 19.97
CA PRO A 554 6.08 35.21 19.81
C PRO A 554 6.17 34.56 18.41
N PHE A 555 5.19 34.81 17.54
CA PHE A 555 5.18 34.25 16.19
C PHE A 555 5.07 35.34 15.14
N ARG A 556 5.89 35.27 14.10
CA ARG A 556 5.77 36.11 12.93
C ARG A 556 4.58 35.64 12.08
N GLY A 557 3.84 36.58 11.54
CA GLY A 557 2.73 36.29 10.65
C GLY A 557 3.18 35.61 9.34
N GLU A 558 2.26 34.92 8.72
CA GLU A 558 2.52 34.15 7.47
C GLU A 558 3.27 34.96 6.38
N ASN A 559 3.10 36.28 6.35
CA ASN A 559 3.73 37.14 5.34
C ASN A 559 5.23 37.36 5.53
N GLU A 560 5.78 36.97 6.68
CA GLU A 560 7.22 37.11 6.93
C GLU A 560 8.01 35.82 6.80
N ILE A 561 7.30 34.66 6.79
CA ILE A 561 7.95 33.36 6.64
C ILE A 561 8.35 33.12 5.17
N GLY A 562 7.64 33.76 4.21
CA GLY A 562 7.89 33.59 2.79
C GLY A 562 9.14 34.37 2.24
N SER A 563 9.69 35.32 2.99
CA SER A 563 10.79 36.14 2.49
C SER A 563 12.19 35.70 2.95
N GLY A 564 12.27 34.58 3.69
CA GLY A 564 13.53 34.11 4.24
C GLY A 564 14.12 32.86 3.60
N LEU A 565 13.52 32.37 2.51
CA LEU A 565 13.96 31.11 1.90
C LEU A 565 14.63 31.26 0.52
N ASP A 566 14.88 32.53 0.09
CA ASP A 566 15.67 32.79 -1.12
C ASP A 566 17.08 33.22 -0.72
N GLY A 567 17.92 32.23 -0.35
CA GLY A 567 19.32 32.43 -0.10
C GLY A 567 20.10 31.13 -0.11
#